data_fc9dcfdcf25d4d6e9884e0ead6083817
#
_entry.id   fc9dcfdcf25d4d6e9884e0ead6083817
#
_cell.length_a   1.000
_cell.length_b   1.000
_cell.length_c   1.000
_cell.angle_alpha   90.00
_cell.angle_beta   90.00
_cell.angle_gamma   90.00
#
_symmetry.space_group_name_H-M   'P 1'
#
loop_
_entity.id
_entity.type
_entity.pdbx_description
1 polymer ?
#
loop_
_entity_poly.entity_id
_entity_poly.type
_entity_poly.pdbx_seq_one_letter_code
_entity_poly.pdbx_strand_id
1 'polypeptide(L)'
;MTPEYVVASLWGLLSGSGLLVGAVLADVLFGRLTHRMISAVMGFGGGVMIAVVATELIGDRVSAGMGPLAIFGLLAGAAIFSGTNWLLSRQGAKHRKRCGECTEQATEHEHRGSGAAIALGSVLDGIPEALVIGMSVAGGGRISLAVVAGFFLANVPQGLSSTSGMKVAGRPRSYIYAVWIGIPLLVCVTAGVGNLLLGSASTHAPAILSFAAGAVIAMLAEAMIPEAFEKAPPFIGLITVVGFLAAYLIAQH
;
A
#
# COMPACT_ATOMS: atom_id res chain seq x y z
N MET A 1 11.11 -25.00 15.13
CA MET A 1 10.94 -24.10 13.95
C MET A 1 9.68 -23.29 14.16
N THR A 2 9.74 -21.97 14.01
CA THR A 2 8.52 -21.11 14.06
C THR A 2 7.62 -21.47 12.89
N PRO A 3 6.30 -21.63 13.09
CA PRO A 3 5.37 -21.91 12.01
C PRO A 3 5.40 -20.80 10.94
N GLU A 4 5.27 -21.18 9.66
CA GLU A 4 5.36 -20.23 8.52
C GLU A 4 4.34 -19.07 8.63
N TYR A 5 3.11 -19.35 9.08
CA TYR A 5 2.10 -18.31 9.27
C TYR A 5 2.50 -17.27 10.32
N VAL A 6 3.25 -17.66 11.37
CA VAL A 6 3.78 -16.68 12.34
C VAL A 6 4.83 -15.80 11.70
N VAL A 7 5.72 -16.40 10.90
CA VAL A 7 6.74 -15.65 10.15
C VAL A 7 6.08 -14.66 9.18
N ALA A 8 5.07 -15.12 8.43
CA ALA A 8 4.30 -14.26 7.52
C ALA A 8 3.62 -13.11 8.26
N SER A 9 3.01 -13.39 9.42
CA SER A 9 2.38 -12.38 10.27
C SER A 9 3.36 -11.30 10.73
N LEU A 10 4.56 -11.70 11.19
CA LEU A 10 5.60 -10.76 11.65
C LEU A 10 6.11 -9.87 10.51
N TRP A 11 6.30 -10.45 9.32
CA TRP A 11 6.70 -9.69 8.15
C TRP A 11 5.60 -8.74 7.68
N GLY A 12 4.34 -9.16 7.74
CA GLY A 12 3.19 -8.31 7.46
C GLY A 12 3.10 -7.14 8.45
N LEU A 13 3.34 -7.39 9.73
CA LEU A 13 3.38 -6.33 10.74
C LEU A 13 4.52 -5.34 10.47
N LEU A 14 5.70 -5.84 10.14
CA LEU A 14 6.86 -4.98 9.82
C LEU A 14 6.57 -4.11 8.60
N SER A 15 6.08 -4.70 7.51
CA SER A 15 5.72 -3.95 6.31
C SER A 15 4.66 -2.88 6.59
N GLY A 16 3.56 -3.26 7.24
CA GLY A 16 2.47 -2.34 7.59
C GLY A 16 2.89 -1.24 8.57
N SER A 17 3.91 -1.49 9.42
CA SER A 17 4.40 -0.48 10.38
C SER A 17 4.97 0.77 9.70
N GLY A 18 5.33 0.72 8.42
CA GLY A 18 5.68 1.88 7.62
C GLY A 18 4.62 2.97 7.64
N LEU A 19 3.33 2.59 7.64
CA LEU A 19 2.21 3.53 7.78
C LEU A 19 2.26 4.30 9.11
N LEU A 20 2.54 3.58 10.20
CA LEU A 20 2.65 4.20 11.53
C LEU A 20 3.87 5.11 11.61
N VAL A 21 5.01 4.70 11.05
CA VAL A 21 6.20 5.56 10.95
C VAL A 21 5.88 6.85 10.19
N GLY A 22 5.20 6.76 9.05
CA GLY A 22 4.75 7.90 8.29
C GLY A 22 3.80 8.81 9.08
N ALA A 23 2.88 8.23 9.84
CA ALA A 23 1.96 8.97 10.68
C ALA A 23 2.67 9.73 11.81
N VAL A 24 3.64 9.11 12.48
CA VAL A 24 4.46 9.74 13.50
C VAL A 24 5.26 10.89 12.91
N LEU A 25 5.90 10.68 11.75
CA LEU A 25 6.62 11.73 11.03
C LEU A 25 5.72 12.92 10.69
N ALA A 26 4.51 12.66 10.20
CA ALA A 26 3.53 13.70 9.93
C ALA A 26 3.10 14.45 11.19
N ASP A 27 2.98 13.76 12.33
CA ASP A 27 2.60 14.40 13.59
C ASP A 27 3.72 15.29 14.15
N VAL A 28 4.97 14.80 14.11
CA VAL A 28 6.15 15.53 14.60
C VAL A 28 6.49 16.72 13.70
N LEU A 29 6.38 16.55 12.38
CA LEU A 29 6.74 17.57 11.40
C LEU A 29 5.55 18.45 11.00
N PHE A 30 4.40 18.32 11.66
CA PHE A 30 3.20 19.10 11.32
C PHE A 30 3.47 20.59 11.34
N GLY A 31 3.04 21.30 10.28
CA GLY A 31 3.33 22.72 10.09
C GLY A 31 4.70 23.02 9.43
N ARG A 32 5.58 22.02 9.31
CA ARG A 32 6.86 22.14 8.56
C ARG A 32 6.82 21.44 7.22
N LEU A 33 5.88 20.50 7.03
CA LEU A 33 5.69 19.77 5.78
C LEU A 33 4.98 20.67 4.77
N THR A 34 5.63 20.90 3.64
CA THR A 34 5.01 21.56 2.50
C THR A 34 4.35 20.51 1.58
N HIS A 35 3.35 20.91 0.80
CA HIS A 35 2.73 20.02 -0.19
C HIS A 35 3.73 19.42 -1.17
N ARG A 36 4.72 20.22 -1.60
CA ARG A 36 5.79 19.76 -2.49
C ARG A 36 6.64 18.66 -1.86
N MET A 37 6.93 18.76 -0.55
CA MET A 37 7.65 17.72 0.17
C MET A 37 6.83 16.43 0.24
N ILE A 38 5.54 16.53 0.56
CA ILE A 38 4.66 15.37 0.62
C ILE A 38 4.52 14.72 -0.76
N SER A 39 4.29 15.50 -1.82
CA SER A 39 4.25 15.00 -3.19
C SER A 39 5.57 14.32 -3.59
N ALA A 40 6.72 14.90 -3.22
CA ALA A 40 8.04 14.28 -3.49
C ALA A 40 8.19 12.93 -2.79
N VAL A 41 7.81 12.84 -1.52
CA VAL A 41 7.87 11.59 -0.73
C VAL A 41 6.88 10.57 -1.30
N MET A 42 5.67 10.98 -1.71
CA MET A 42 4.70 10.12 -2.38
C MET A 42 5.20 9.63 -3.76
N GLY A 43 5.85 10.51 -4.54
CA GLY A 43 6.45 10.14 -5.83
C GLY A 43 7.58 9.12 -5.66
N PHE A 44 8.43 9.27 -4.64
CA PHE A 44 9.44 8.28 -4.27
C PHE A 44 8.78 6.93 -3.92
N GLY A 45 7.77 6.92 -3.04
CA GLY A 45 7.03 5.71 -2.66
C GLY A 45 6.34 5.03 -3.84
N GLY A 46 5.76 5.81 -4.75
CA GLY A 46 5.21 5.30 -6.01
C GLY A 46 6.26 4.59 -6.87
N GLY A 47 7.47 5.15 -6.96
CA GLY A 47 8.60 4.53 -7.64
C GLY A 47 9.01 3.20 -7.01
N VAL A 48 9.10 3.15 -5.67
CA VAL A 48 9.35 1.92 -4.91
C VAL A 48 8.32 0.84 -5.25
N MET A 49 7.04 1.20 -5.23
CA MET A 49 5.95 0.25 -5.52
C MET A 49 5.98 -0.23 -6.97
N ILE A 50 6.30 0.64 -7.94
CA ILE A 50 6.46 0.23 -9.34
C ILE A 50 7.57 -0.83 -9.45
N ALA A 51 8.70 -0.65 -8.76
CA ALA A 51 9.78 -1.64 -8.75
C ALA A 51 9.31 -2.98 -8.15
N VAL A 52 8.68 -2.97 -6.97
CA VAL A 52 8.16 -4.20 -6.33
C VAL A 52 7.19 -4.95 -7.25
N VAL A 53 6.27 -4.24 -7.88
CA VAL A 53 5.33 -4.86 -8.83
C VAL A 53 6.07 -5.44 -10.02
N ALA A 54 7.01 -4.70 -10.61
CA ALA A 54 7.71 -5.11 -11.80
C ALA A 54 8.66 -6.30 -11.57
N THR A 55 9.38 -6.31 -10.44
CA THR A 55 10.39 -7.35 -10.17
C THR A 55 9.81 -8.55 -9.43
N GLU A 56 9.02 -8.33 -8.39
CA GLU A 56 8.62 -9.37 -7.46
C GLU A 56 7.24 -9.98 -7.78
N LEU A 57 6.30 -9.16 -8.28
CA LEU A 57 4.94 -9.64 -8.49
C LEU A 57 4.68 -10.14 -9.90
N ILE A 58 5.28 -9.53 -10.91
CA ILE A 58 4.99 -9.80 -12.32
C ILE A 58 6.21 -10.36 -13.05
N GLY A 59 7.43 -9.92 -12.73
CA GLY A 59 8.64 -10.17 -13.50
C GLY A 59 8.86 -11.63 -13.89
N ASP A 60 8.93 -12.51 -12.90
CA ASP A 60 9.15 -13.96 -13.13
C ASP A 60 8.01 -14.64 -13.88
N ARG A 61 6.78 -14.12 -13.74
CA ARG A 61 5.58 -14.68 -14.36
C ARG A 61 5.45 -14.32 -15.82
N VAL A 62 5.81 -13.08 -16.16
CA VAL A 62 5.87 -12.63 -17.56
C VAL A 62 6.94 -13.45 -18.30
N SER A 63 8.09 -13.67 -17.66
CA SER A 63 9.17 -14.47 -18.22
C SER A 63 8.79 -15.95 -18.43
N ALA A 64 7.95 -16.51 -17.56
CA ALA A 64 7.46 -17.89 -17.65
C ALA A 64 6.21 -18.06 -18.54
N GLY A 65 5.64 -16.96 -19.04
CA GLY A 65 4.36 -16.93 -19.75
C GLY A 65 3.15 -16.93 -18.79
N MET A 66 2.38 -15.86 -18.83
CA MET A 66 1.16 -15.76 -18.00
C MET A 66 0.04 -16.64 -18.58
N GLY A 67 -0.32 -17.70 -17.85
CA GLY A 67 -1.48 -18.52 -18.24
C GLY A 67 -2.81 -17.75 -18.08
N PRO A 68 -3.89 -18.24 -18.71
CA PRO A 68 -5.21 -17.58 -18.69
C PRO A 68 -5.74 -17.27 -17.27
N LEU A 69 -5.48 -18.17 -16.33
CA LEU A 69 -5.90 -18.02 -14.92
C LEU A 69 -5.16 -16.87 -14.21
N ALA A 70 -3.89 -16.65 -14.52
CA ALA A 70 -3.11 -15.52 -13.97
C ALA A 70 -3.58 -14.20 -14.58
N ILE A 71 -3.87 -14.15 -15.88
CA ILE A 71 -4.44 -12.98 -16.55
C ILE A 71 -5.79 -12.63 -15.95
N PHE A 72 -6.66 -13.63 -15.77
CA PHE A 72 -7.95 -13.43 -15.12
C PHE A 72 -7.79 -12.90 -13.69
N GLY A 73 -6.86 -13.47 -12.90
CA GLY A 73 -6.55 -13.02 -11.55
C GLY A 73 -6.13 -11.54 -11.53
N LEU A 74 -5.22 -11.15 -12.43
CA LEU A 74 -4.74 -9.76 -12.53
C LEU A 74 -5.89 -8.77 -12.81
N LEU A 75 -6.73 -9.10 -13.80
CA LEU A 75 -7.88 -8.25 -14.17
C LEU A 75 -8.92 -8.21 -13.05
N ALA A 76 -9.20 -9.34 -12.41
CA ALA A 76 -10.16 -9.43 -11.31
C ALA A 76 -9.68 -8.61 -10.10
N GLY A 77 -8.39 -8.68 -9.76
CA GLY A 77 -7.80 -7.88 -8.68
C GLY A 77 -7.92 -6.39 -8.93
N ALA A 78 -7.56 -5.94 -10.13
CA ALA A 78 -7.71 -4.56 -10.54
C ALA A 78 -9.18 -4.13 -10.50
N ALA A 79 -10.10 -4.91 -11.06
CA ALA A 79 -11.53 -4.57 -11.12
C ALA A 79 -12.17 -4.49 -9.71
N ILE A 80 -11.84 -5.44 -8.82
CA ILE A 80 -12.36 -5.44 -7.44
C ILE A 80 -11.80 -4.26 -6.65
N PHE A 81 -10.49 -3.98 -6.78
CA PHE A 81 -9.89 -2.81 -6.13
C PHE A 81 -10.55 -1.52 -6.63
N SER A 82 -10.60 -1.29 -7.94
CA SER A 82 -11.17 -0.09 -8.55
C SER A 82 -12.65 0.08 -8.19
N GLY A 83 -13.43 -1.00 -8.26
CA GLY A 83 -14.85 -0.97 -7.89
C GLY A 83 -15.07 -0.61 -6.44
N THR A 84 -14.31 -1.21 -5.51
CA THR A 84 -14.39 -0.90 -4.08
C THR A 84 -13.89 0.51 -3.79
N ASN A 85 -12.79 0.92 -4.42
CA ASN A 85 -12.23 2.27 -4.30
C ASN A 85 -13.22 3.35 -4.78
N TRP A 86 -13.89 3.10 -5.91
CA TRP A 86 -14.94 3.98 -6.43
C TRP A 86 -16.12 4.09 -5.45
N LEU A 87 -16.57 2.97 -4.87
CA LEU A 87 -17.65 2.96 -3.90
C LEU A 87 -17.29 3.76 -2.63
N LEU A 88 -16.10 3.52 -2.08
CA LEU A 88 -15.59 4.25 -0.91
C LEU A 88 -15.38 5.75 -1.22
N SER A 89 -14.95 6.08 -2.44
CA SER A 89 -14.78 7.46 -2.88
C SER A 89 -16.09 8.25 -2.82
N ARG A 90 -17.23 7.60 -3.09
CA ARG A 90 -18.56 8.22 -2.95
C ARG A 90 -18.97 8.46 -1.50
N GLN A 91 -18.33 7.77 -0.55
CA GLN A 91 -18.57 7.90 0.88
C GLN A 91 -17.57 8.83 1.59
N GLY A 92 -16.82 9.64 0.83
CA GLY A 92 -15.88 10.62 1.38
C GLY A 92 -14.42 10.16 1.44
N ALA A 93 -14.08 8.96 0.94
CA ALA A 93 -12.69 8.48 0.89
C ALA A 93 -11.93 8.89 -0.38
N LYS A 94 -12.50 9.74 -1.23
CA LYS A 94 -11.92 10.12 -2.53
C LYS A 94 -10.50 10.67 -2.44
N HIS A 95 -10.21 11.40 -1.37
CA HIS A 95 -8.94 12.09 -1.14
C HIS A 95 -8.21 11.57 0.10
N ARG A 96 -8.40 10.29 0.45
CA ARG A 96 -7.87 9.72 1.71
C ARG A 96 -6.35 9.76 1.85
N LYS A 97 -5.64 9.82 0.73
CA LYS A 97 -4.18 9.95 0.70
C LYS A 97 -3.70 11.36 0.38
N ARG A 98 -4.61 12.31 0.24
CA ARG A 98 -4.29 13.70 -0.14
C ARG A 98 -4.06 14.58 1.07
N CYS A 99 -3.07 15.43 0.96
CA CYS A 99 -2.76 16.45 1.94
C CYS A 99 -2.88 17.82 1.27
N GLY A 100 -3.74 18.67 1.80
CA GLY A 100 -3.57 20.06 1.67
C GLY A 100 -4.64 20.92 1.05
N GLU A 101 -4.34 22.19 0.86
CA GLU A 101 -5.22 23.30 0.57
C GLU A 101 -6.05 23.22 -0.72
N CYS A 102 -5.81 22.24 -1.60
CA CYS A 102 -6.53 22.13 -2.88
C CYS A 102 -7.53 20.99 -2.94
N THR A 103 -7.39 19.97 -2.09
CA THR A 103 -8.32 18.85 -2.00
C THR A 103 -8.28 18.31 -0.58
N GLU A 104 -9.12 18.90 0.26
CA GLU A 104 -9.24 18.48 1.65
C GLU A 104 -9.91 17.10 1.74
N GLN A 105 -9.46 16.29 2.69
CA GLN A 105 -10.20 15.10 3.07
C GLN A 105 -11.54 15.54 3.63
N ALA A 106 -12.61 14.84 3.24
CA ALA A 106 -13.95 15.16 3.72
C ALA A 106 -14.02 15.08 5.26
N THR A 107 -14.54 16.13 5.86
CA THR A 107 -14.83 16.17 7.30
C THR A 107 -16.11 15.40 7.60
N GLU A 108 -16.34 15.01 8.88
CA GLU A 108 -17.60 14.39 9.30
C GLU A 108 -18.80 15.33 9.13
N HIS A 109 -18.57 16.65 9.13
CA HIS A 109 -19.60 17.65 8.87
C HIS A 109 -20.06 17.68 7.41
N GLU A 110 -19.11 17.49 6.48
CA GLU A 110 -19.41 17.49 5.04
C GLU A 110 -19.97 16.15 4.57
N HIS A 111 -19.40 15.05 5.08
CA HIS A 111 -19.85 13.69 4.79
C HIS A 111 -19.86 12.83 6.06
N ARG A 112 -21.05 12.53 6.56
CA ARG A 112 -21.20 11.58 7.68
C ARG A 112 -20.60 10.22 7.31
N GLY A 113 -19.73 9.71 8.18
CA GLY A 113 -19.05 8.43 7.94
C GLY A 113 -17.78 8.52 7.09
N SER A 114 -17.34 9.72 6.70
CA SER A 114 -16.10 9.89 5.92
C SER A 114 -14.88 9.34 6.65
N GLY A 115 -14.82 9.40 7.98
CA GLY A 115 -13.76 8.77 8.76
C GLY A 115 -13.74 7.25 8.60
N ALA A 116 -14.88 6.60 8.68
CA ALA A 116 -14.97 5.16 8.44
C ALA A 116 -14.57 4.79 7.00
N ALA A 117 -15.00 5.58 6.02
CA ALA A 117 -14.65 5.36 4.61
C ALA A 117 -13.14 5.53 4.35
N ILE A 118 -12.49 6.51 4.99
CA ILE A 118 -11.04 6.71 4.91
C ILE A 118 -10.30 5.53 5.55
N ALA A 119 -10.72 5.08 6.73
CA ALA A 119 -10.13 3.91 7.39
C ALA A 119 -10.29 2.64 6.55
N LEU A 120 -11.49 2.36 6.02
CA LEU A 120 -11.75 1.22 5.13
C LEU A 120 -10.96 1.31 3.83
N GLY A 121 -10.79 2.50 3.26
CA GLY A 121 -9.94 2.69 2.09
C GLY A 121 -8.47 2.36 2.36
N SER A 122 -7.97 2.72 3.53
CA SER A 122 -6.60 2.38 3.93
C SER A 122 -6.43 0.89 4.21
N VAL A 123 -7.47 0.21 4.74
CA VAL A 123 -7.51 -1.26 4.85
C VAL A 123 -7.48 -1.91 3.47
N LEU A 124 -8.25 -1.39 2.51
CA LEU A 124 -8.28 -1.89 1.13
C LEU A 124 -6.88 -1.87 0.49
N ASP A 125 -6.09 -0.84 0.79
CA ASP A 125 -4.71 -0.74 0.29
C ASP A 125 -3.78 -1.80 0.92
N GLY A 126 -3.97 -2.15 2.20
CA GLY A 126 -3.12 -3.11 2.92
C GLY A 126 -3.41 -4.58 2.62
N ILE A 127 -4.61 -4.94 2.17
CA ILE A 127 -4.99 -6.34 1.91
C ILE A 127 -4.14 -6.98 0.79
N PRO A 128 -3.97 -6.38 -0.40
CA PRO A 128 -3.14 -6.95 -1.46
C PRO A 128 -1.69 -7.16 -1.03
N GLU A 129 -1.11 -6.20 -0.30
CA GLU A 129 0.26 -6.29 0.23
C GLU A 129 0.39 -7.46 1.22
N ALA A 130 -0.58 -7.61 2.12
CA ALA A 130 -0.61 -8.70 3.08
C ALA A 130 -0.68 -10.08 2.41
N LEU A 131 -1.49 -10.22 1.34
CA LEU A 131 -1.59 -11.45 0.56
C LEU A 131 -0.26 -11.79 -0.10
N VAL A 132 0.43 -10.82 -0.69
CA VAL A 132 1.76 -11.02 -1.29
C VAL A 132 2.75 -11.53 -0.24
N ILE A 133 2.82 -10.90 0.93
CA ILE A 133 3.72 -11.29 2.01
C ILE A 133 3.38 -12.70 2.50
N GLY A 134 2.11 -12.99 2.77
CA GLY A 134 1.66 -14.29 3.24
C GLY A 134 2.04 -15.42 2.29
N MET A 135 1.87 -15.21 0.99
CA MET A 135 2.19 -16.19 -0.02
C MET A 135 3.70 -16.31 -0.31
N SER A 136 4.48 -15.26 -0.11
CA SER A 136 5.93 -15.30 -0.32
C SER A 136 6.65 -16.17 0.72
N VAL A 137 6.06 -16.35 1.91
CA VAL A 137 6.61 -17.22 2.98
C VAL A 137 6.22 -18.68 2.79
N ALA A 138 5.19 -18.97 2.00
CA ALA A 138 4.63 -20.30 1.85
C ALA A 138 5.62 -21.28 1.20
N GLY A 139 5.70 -22.50 1.76
CA GLY A 139 6.54 -23.59 1.25
C GLY A 139 8.01 -23.50 1.63
N GLY A 140 8.34 -22.86 2.76
CA GLY A 140 9.72 -22.68 3.22
C GLY A 140 10.51 -21.68 2.38
N GLY A 141 9.81 -20.91 1.51
CA GLY A 141 10.41 -19.84 0.73
C GLY A 141 11.05 -18.78 1.64
N ARG A 142 12.25 -18.33 1.27
CA ARG A 142 12.80 -17.13 1.90
C ARG A 142 11.98 -15.96 1.40
N ILE A 143 11.39 -15.19 2.33
CA ILE A 143 10.73 -13.95 1.93
C ILE A 143 11.77 -13.05 1.27
N SER A 144 11.42 -12.49 0.13
CA SER A 144 12.25 -11.45 -0.47
C SER A 144 12.28 -10.24 0.46
N LEU A 145 13.46 -9.93 0.99
CA LEU A 145 13.64 -8.72 1.78
C LEU A 145 13.23 -7.48 0.98
N ALA A 146 13.34 -7.54 -0.34
CA ALA A 146 12.92 -6.50 -1.26
C ALA A 146 11.41 -6.27 -1.21
N VAL A 147 10.59 -7.32 -1.13
CA VAL A 147 9.13 -7.19 -0.98
C VAL A 147 8.79 -6.47 0.30
N VAL A 148 9.31 -6.93 1.44
CA VAL A 148 8.99 -6.34 2.75
C VAL A 148 9.53 -4.92 2.87
N ALA A 149 10.79 -4.69 2.50
CA ALA A 149 11.40 -3.37 2.53
C ALA A 149 10.72 -2.42 1.54
N GLY A 150 10.36 -2.91 0.35
CA GLY A 150 9.65 -2.15 -0.65
C GLY A 150 8.28 -1.68 -0.16
N PHE A 151 7.46 -2.58 0.37
CA PHE A 151 6.17 -2.21 0.96
C PHE A 151 6.33 -1.30 2.17
N PHE A 152 7.27 -1.59 3.07
CA PHE A 152 7.55 -0.70 4.21
C PHE A 152 7.89 0.71 3.74
N LEU A 153 8.84 0.85 2.79
CA LEU A 153 9.26 2.15 2.24
C LEU A 153 8.13 2.88 1.52
N ALA A 154 7.27 2.16 0.80
CA ALA A 154 6.11 2.74 0.12
C ALA A 154 5.01 3.15 1.11
N ASN A 155 4.87 2.44 2.22
CA ASN A 155 3.87 2.72 3.25
C ASN A 155 4.20 3.97 4.08
N VAL A 156 5.49 4.31 4.27
CA VAL A 156 5.88 5.55 4.98
C VAL A 156 5.30 6.81 4.32
N PRO A 157 5.47 7.05 3.01
CA PRO A 157 4.80 8.13 2.29
C PRO A 157 3.29 8.16 2.47
N GLN A 158 2.65 7.00 2.36
CA GLN A 158 1.19 6.89 2.46
C GLN A 158 0.69 7.30 3.85
N GLY A 159 1.32 6.80 4.92
CA GLY A 159 1.00 7.17 6.30
C GLY A 159 1.22 8.66 6.56
N LEU A 160 2.33 9.22 6.02
CA LEU A 160 2.67 10.63 6.16
C LEU A 160 1.64 11.53 5.48
N SER A 161 1.32 11.27 4.23
CA SER A 161 0.39 12.07 3.44
C SER A 161 -1.02 12.01 4.03
N SER A 162 -1.53 10.80 4.25
CA SER A 162 -2.88 10.62 4.77
C SER A 162 -3.06 11.20 6.18
N THR A 163 -2.06 11.06 7.07
CA THR A 163 -2.10 11.68 8.40
C THR A 163 -2.11 13.20 8.32
N SER A 164 -1.31 13.78 7.41
CA SER A 164 -1.31 15.23 7.21
C SER A 164 -2.69 15.70 6.78
N GLY A 165 -3.35 15.01 5.86
CA GLY A 165 -4.72 15.30 5.45
C GLY A 165 -5.74 15.11 6.58
N MET A 166 -5.64 14.05 7.39
CA MET A 166 -6.51 13.83 8.55
C MET A 166 -6.38 14.96 9.58
N LYS A 167 -5.18 15.47 9.80
CA LYS A 167 -4.94 16.59 10.73
C LYS A 167 -5.54 17.90 10.21
N VAL A 168 -5.39 18.20 8.91
CA VAL A 168 -6.02 19.35 8.26
C VAL A 168 -7.54 19.25 8.34
N ALA A 169 -8.12 18.06 8.14
CA ALA A 169 -9.54 17.80 8.29
C ALA A 169 -10.05 17.79 9.75
N GLY A 170 -9.18 18.11 10.72
CA GLY A 170 -9.54 18.22 12.14
C GLY A 170 -9.81 16.88 12.84
N ARG A 171 -9.31 15.76 12.30
CA ARG A 171 -9.47 14.46 12.95
C ARG A 171 -8.68 14.40 14.27
N PRO A 172 -9.26 13.83 15.35
CA PRO A 172 -8.57 13.73 16.62
C PRO A 172 -7.40 12.72 16.54
N ARG A 173 -6.35 12.98 17.31
CA ARG A 173 -5.18 12.08 17.37
C ARG A 173 -5.54 10.63 17.68
N SER A 174 -6.49 10.41 18.57
CA SER A 174 -6.97 9.06 18.91
C SER A 174 -7.49 8.30 17.71
N TYR A 175 -8.25 8.95 16.82
CA TYR A 175 -8.71 8.35 15.56
C TYR A 175 -7.53 8.06 14.64
N ILE A 176 -6.63 9.03 14.43
CA ILE A 176 -5.47 8.88 13.54
C ILE A 176 -4.62 7.66 13.96
N TYR A 177 -4.25 7.58 15.24
CA TYR A 177 -3.43 6.47 15.72
C TYR A 177 -4.19 5.15 15.81
N ALA A 178 -5.52 5.16 16.07
CA ALA A 178 -6.32 3.94 16.00
C ALA A 178 -6.31 3.34 14.58
N VAL A 179 -6.40 4.16 13.54
CA VAL A 179 -6.29 3.72 12.13
C VAL A 179 -4.89 3.16 11.86
N TRP A 180 -3.83 3.91 12.20
CA TRP A 180 -2.46 3.53 11.84
C TRP A 180 -1.82 2.46 12.74
N ILE A 181 -2.43 2.10 13.82
CA ILE A 181 -2.12 0.88 14.60
C ILE A 181 -2.98 -0.29 14.13
N GLY A 182 -4.25 -0.04 13.85
CA GLY A 182 -5.19 -1.07 13.41
C GLY A 182 -4.83 -1.70 12.08
N ILE A 183 -4.37 -0.90 11.10
CA ILE A 183 -4.04 -1.41 9.76
C ILE A 183 -2.82 -2.35 9.78
N PRO A 184 -1.67 -2.03 10.37
CA PRO A 184 -0.56 -2.98 10.51
C PRO A 184 -0.94 -4.28 11.23
N LEU A 185 -1.80 -4.21 12.24
CA LEU A 185 -2.32 -5.41 12.91
C LEU A 185 -3.21 -6.23 11.98
N LEU A 186 -4.03 -5.59 11.15
CA LEU A 186 -4.83 -6.27 10.14
C LEU A 186 -3.94 -6.90 9.06
N VAL A 187 -2.92 -6.20 8.57
CA VAL A 187 -1.93 -6.72 7.62
C VAL A 187 -1.20 -7.94 8.21
N CYS A 188 -0.82 -7.88 9.50
CA CYS A 188 -0.25 -8.99 10.25
C CYS A 188 -1.16 -10.22 10.22
N VAL A 189 -2.43 -10.06 10.59
CA VAL A 189 -3.40 -11.16 10.60
C VAL A 189 -3.67 -11.68 9.19
N THR A 190 -3.86 -10.78 8.23
CA THR A 190 -4.17 -11.15 6.83
C THR A 190 -2.99 -11.90 6.19
N ALA A 191 -1.75 -11.51 6.46
CA ALA A 191 -0.58 -12.22 5.96
C ALA A 191 -0.47 -13.64 6.55
N GLY A 192 -0.70 -13.80 7.85
CA GLY A 192 -0.72 -15.11 8.50
C GLY A 192 -1.84 -16.01 8.00
N VAL A 193 -3.06 -15.49 7.89
CA VAL A 193 -4.21 -16.22 7.35
C VAL A 193 -4.00 -16.54 5.88
N GLY A 194 -3.47 -15.61 5.09
CA GLY A 194 -3.12 -15.82 3.69
C GLY A 194 -2.12 -16.98 3.53
N ASN A 195 -1.09 -17.04 4.38
CA ASN A 195 -0.13 -18.14 4.39
C ASN A 195 -0.80 -19.49 4.74
N LEU A 196 -1.66 -19.53 5.76
CA LEU A 196 -2.36 -20.75 6.19
C LEU A 196 -3.31 -21.30 5.13
N LEU A 197 -4.10 -20.41 4.49
CA LEU A 197 -5.16 -20.81 3.57
C LEU A 197 -4.66 -21.02 2.15
N LEU A 198 -3.61 -20.30 1.76
CA LEU A 198 -3.17 -20.18 0.37
C LEU A 198 -1.74 -20.70 0.16
N GLY A 199 -1.18 -21.39 1.15
CA GLY A 199 0.19 -21.86 1.16
C GLY A 199 0.59 -22.63 -0.12
N SER A 200 1.89 -22.90 -0.29
CA SER A 200 2.56 -23.35 -1.52
C SER A 200 1.98 -24.57 -2.24
N ALA A 201 1.13 -25.33 -1.58
CA ALA A 201 0.45 -26.50 -2.17
C ALA A 201 -0.80 -26.15 -3.01
N SER A 202 -1.19 -24.88 -3.05
CA SER A 202 -2.38 -24.43 -3.78
C SER A 202 -2.10 -24.29 -5.26
N THR A 203 -2.80 -25.06 -6.08
CA THR A 203 -2.82 -24.94 -7.57
C THR A 203 -3.25 -23.53 -8.01
N HIS A 204 -3.88 -22.76 -7.12
CA HIS A 204 -4.40 -21.42 -7.37
C HIS A 204 -3.41 -20.30 -6.97
N ALA A 205 -2.27 -20.63 -6.36
CA ALA A 205 -1.28 -19.65 -5.91
C ALA A 205 -0.90 -18.61 -7.00
N PRO A 206 -0.63 -18.99 -8.26
CA PRO A 206 -0.31 -18.02 -9.31
C PRO A 206 -1.45 -17.02 -9.59
N ALA A 207 -2.71 -17.48 -9.55
CA ALA A 207 -3.86 -16.63 -9.80
C ALA A 207 -4.07 -15.61 -8.65
N ILE A 208 -3.91 -16.05 -7.41
CA ILE A 208 -4.09 -15.20 -6.22
C ILE A 208 -2.99 -14.14 -6.14
N LEU A 209 -1.74 -14.51 -6.43
CA LEU A 209 -0.66 -13.52 -6.51
C LEU A 209 -0.85 -12.53 -7.66
N SER A 210 -1.35 -13.00 -8.82
CA SER A 210 -1.71 -12.11 -9.93
C SER A 210 -2.88 -11.19 -9.55
N PHE A 211 -3.87 -11.69 -8.80
CA PHE A 211 -4.94 -10.88 -8.23
C PHE A 211 -4.40 -9.77 -7.33
N ALA A 212 -3.49 -10.10 -6.40
CA ALA A 212 -2.86 -9.11 -5.54
C ALA A 212 -2.05 -8.09 -6.36
N ALA A 213 -1.29 -8.54 -7.37
CA ALA A 213 -0.55 -7.65 -8.27
C ALA A 213 -1.48 -6.68 -9.02
N GLY A 214 -2.61 -7.18 -9.55
CA GLY A 214 -3.60 -6.35 -10.23
C GLY A 214 -4.20 -5.29 -9.30
N ALA A 215 -4.52 -5.66 -8.06
CA ALA A 215 -5.03 -4.74 -7.05
C ALA A 215 -3.98 -3.66 -6.69
N VAL A 216 -2.70 -4.04 -6.54
CA VAL A 216 -1.60 -3.08 -6.27
C VAL A 216 -1.40 -2.12 -7.44
N ILE A 217 -1.45 -2.60 -8.68
CA ILE A 217 -1.35 -1.74 -9.88
C ILE A 217 -2.50 -0.73 -9.91
N ALA A 218 -3.74 -1.18 -9.65
CA ALA A 218 -4.89 -0.29 -9.59
C ALA A 218 -4.74 0.74 -8.47
N MET A 219 -4.26 0.34 -7.28
CA MET A 219 -3.95 1.23 -6.17
C MET A 219 -2.93 2.31 -6.55
N LEU A 220 -1.85 1.91 -7.22
CA LEU A 220 -0.84 2.86 -7.71
C LEU A 220 -1.45 3.89 -8.66
N ALA A 221 -2.20 3.42 -9.65
CA ALA A 221 -2.78 4.28 -10.69
C ALA A 221 -3.89 5.21 -10.16
N GLU A 222 -4.71 4.74 -9.23
CA GLU A 222 -5.88 5.48 -8.75
C GLU A 222 -5.64 6.31 -7.49
N ALA A 223 -4.63 5.93 -6.67
CA ALA A 223 -4.40 6.58 -5.39
C ALA A 223 -3.01 7.21 -5.28
N MET A 224 -1.92 6.46 -5.46
CA MET A 224 -0.57 6.97 -5.16
C MET A 224 -0.04 7.94 -6.21
N ILE A 225 -0.10 7.56 -7.49
CA ILE A 225 0.42 8.38 -8.60
C ILE A 225 -0.35 9.71 -8.70
N PRO A 226 -1.70 9.73 -8.73
CA PRO A 226 -2.44 10.98 -8.77
C PRO A 226 -2.07 11.92 -7.63
N GLU A 227 -1.91 11.41 -6.42
CA GLU A 227 -1.53 12.22 -5.27
C GLU A 227 -0.11 12.78 -5.37
N ALA A 228 0.85 11.96 -5.82
CA ALA A 228 2.22 12.40 -6.01
C ALA A 228 2.34 13.54 -7.04
N PHE A 229 1.48 13.53 -8.06
CA PHE A 229 1.57 14.47 -9.19
C PHE A 229 0.66 15.70 -9.06
N GLU A 230 -0.23 15.76 -8.10
CA GLU A 230 -1.23 16.85 -7.97
C GLU A 230 -0.58 18.24 -7.75
N LYS A 231 0.43 18.34 -6.87
CA LYS A 231 1.23 19.55 -6.66
C LYS A 231 2.72 19.22 -6.69
N ALA A 232 3.08 18.46 -7.69
CA ALA A 232 4.42 17.91 -7.82
C ALA A 232 5.49 19.02 -7.85
N PRO A 233 6.61 18.82 -7.15
CA PRO A 233 7.78 19.65 -7.35
C PRO A 233 8.34 19.44 -8.77
N PRO A 234 9.18 20.36 -9.27
CA PRO A 234 9.98 20.10 -10.47
C PRO A 234 10.73 18.77 -10.32
N PHE A 235 10.86 18.01 -11.42
CA PHE A 235 11.57 16.74 -11.45
C PHE A 235 10.93 15.59 -10.64
N ILE A 236 9.63 15.62 -10.40
CA ILE A 236 8.93 14.53 -9.70
C ILE A 236 9.18 13.17 -10.36
N GLY A 237 9.26 13.10 -11.69
CA GLY A 237 9.60 11.89 -12.42
C GLY A 237 10.98 11.35 -12.05
N LEU A 238 11.99 12.22 -11.85
CA LEU A 238 13.31 11.81 -11.38
C LEU A 238 13.25 11.24 -9.96
N ILE A 239 12.48 11.87 -9.07
CA ILE A 239 12.26 11.39 -7.69
C ILE A 239 11.62 9.99 -7.72
N THR A 240 10.63 9.78 -8.60
CA THR A 240 9.99 8.47 -8.81
C THR A 240 11.00 7.43 -9.29
N VAL A 241 11.87 7.78 -10.24
CA VAL A 241 12.95 6.88 -10.72
C VAL A 241 13.95 6.56 -9.61
N VAL A 242 14.29 7.51 -8.76
CA VAL A 242 15.17 7.27 -7.59
C VAL A 242 14.51 6.27 -6.63
N GLY A 243 13.20 6.40 -6.36
CA GLY A 243 12.44 5.43 -5.57
C GLY A 243 12.45 4.03 -6.19
N PHE A 244 12.22 3.96 -7.51
CA PHE A 244 12.32 2.71 -8.27
C PHE A 244 13.70 2.06 -8.12
N LEU A 245 14.77 2.81 -8.35
CA LEU A 245 16.14 2.31 -8.24
C LEU A 245 16.47 1.85 -6.82
N ALA A 246 16.01 2.57 -5.79
CA ALA A 246 16.25 2.17 -4.40
C ALA A 246 15.67 0.77 -4.10
N ALA A 247 14.42 0.52 -4.50
CA ALA A 247 13.81 -0.80 -4.32
C ALA A 247 14.44 -1.87 -5.23
N TYR A 248 14.74 -1.54 -6.47
CA TYR A 248 15.39 -2.44 -7.43
C TYR A 248 16.75 -2.92 -6.93
N LEU A 249 17.58 -2.02 -6.37
CA LEU A 249 18.88 -2.39 -5.81
C LEU A 249 18.75 -3.28 -4.57
N ILE A 250 17.73 -3.07 -3.75
CA ILE A 250 17.44 -3.95 -2.60
C ILE A 250 17.04 -5.36 -3.09
N ALA A 251 16.31 -5.44 -4.21
CA ALA A 251 15.88 -6.71 -4.81
C ALA A 251 17.03 -7.55 -5.38
N GLN A 252 18.18 -6.94 -5.67
CA GLN A 252 19.36 -7.66 -6.24
C GLN A 252 20.25 -8.31 -5.18
N HIS A 253 20.02 -8.03 -3.89
CA HIS A 253 20.81 -8.55 -2.76
C HIS A 253 19.99 -9.49 -1.88
#